data_c697f2fb6deff102658befd5c0cf7edc
#
_entry.id   c697f2fb6deff102658befd5c0cf7edc
#
_cell.length_a   1.000
_cell.length_b   1.000
_cell.length_c   1.000
_cell.angle_alpha   90.00
_cell.angle_beta   90.00
_cell.angle_gamma   90.00
#
_symmetry.space_group_name_H-M   'P 1'
#
loop_
_entity.id
_entity.type
_entity.pdbx_description
1 polymer ?
#
loop_
_entity_poly.entity_id
_entity_poly.type
_entity_poly.pdbx_seq_one_letter_code
_entity_poly.pdbx_strand_id
1 'polypeptide(L)'
;MTLDEEKLLVWFGCENLEFTKRRLKMVGLYATAEDFRKLVFGLLGKLNTEEYASIYTDMFFDIRAEDDARKTARDQYLAVLSDTTGYEAEYLLRILRKVKMVNDMN
;
A
#
# COMPACT_ATOMS: atom_id res chain seq x y z
N MET A 1 -9.63 -4.63 -7.38
CA MET A 1 -8.58 -3.62 -7.07
C MET A 1 -7.25 -4.34 -6.86
N THR A 2 -6.17 -3.79 -7.41
CA THR A 2 -4.84 -4.40 -7.28
C THR A 2 -4.21 -4.07 -5.92
N LEU A 3 -3.17 -4.81 -5.53
CA LEU A 3 -2.44 -4.55 -4.30
C LEU A 3 -1.77 -3.16 -4.30
N ASP A 4 -1.24 -2.73 -5.45
CA ASP A 4 -0.63 -1.41 -5.58
C ASP A 4 -1.65 -0.29 -5.38
N GLU A 5 -2.86 -0.46 -5.90
CA GLU A 5 -3.96 0.47 -5.69
C GLU A 5 -4.39 0.52 -4.23
N GLU A 6 -4.46 -0.64 -3.56
CA GLU A 6 -4.76 -0.70 -2.13
C GLU A 6 -3.71 0.03 -1.29
N LYS A 7 -2.43 -0.11 -1.63
CA LYS A 7 -1.34 0.62 -0.96
C LYS A 7 -1.47 2.12 -1.14
N LEU A 8 -1.88 2.59 -2.31
CA LEU A 8 -2.14 4.02 -2.53
C LEU A 8 -3.25 4.54 -1.61
N LEU A 9 -4.30 3.75 -1.41
CA LEU A 9 -5.38 4.11 -0.49
C LEU A 9 -4.90 4.19 0.95
N VAL A 10 -4.05 3.26 1.38
CA VAL A 10 -3.48 3.29 2.74
C VAL A 10 -2.60 4.53 2.95
N TRP A 11 -1.78 4.88 1.96
CA TRP A 11 -0.83 5.99 2.08
C TRP A 11 -1.49 7.37 1.95
N PHE A 12 -2.45 7.51 1.06
CA PHE A 12 -3.02 8.82 0.69
C PHE A 12 -4.51 8.96 0.99
N GLY A 13 -5.20 7.87 1.27
CA GLY A 13 -6.63 7.87 1.48
C GLY A 13 -7.06 7.96 2.93
N CYS A 14 -8.36 8.09 3.10
CA CYS A 14 -9.04 7.98 4.38
C CYS A 14 -10.43 7.39 4.14
N GLU A 15 -11.24 7.31 5.19
CA GLU A 15 -12.61 6.78 5.12
C GLU A 15 -13.56 7.64 4.28
N ASN A 16 -13.19 8.88 4.01
CA ASN A 16 -14.01 9.81 3.22
C ASN A 16 -13.59 9.73 1.74
N LEU A 17 -14.50 9.27 0.89
CA LEU A 17 -14.25 9.09 -0.54
C LEU A 17 -13.88 10.39 -1.25
N GLU A 18 -14.62 11.45 -1.02
CA GLU A 18 -14.39 12.74 -1.70
C GLU A 18 -13.02 13.32 -1.32
N PHE A 19 -12.64 13.23 -0.07
CA PHE A 19 -11.33 13.67 0.39
C PHE A 19 -10.22 12.84 -0.25
N THR A 20 -10.38 11.52 -0.31
CA THR A 20 -9.43 10.61 -0.95
C THR A 20 -9.25 10.93 -2.43
N LYS A 21 -10.35 11.17 -3.16
CA LYS A 21 -10.29 11.55 -4.58
C LYS A 21 -9.50 12.83 -4.81
N ARG A 22 -9.73 13.85 -3.99
CA ARG A 22 -8.98 15.12 -4.09
C ARG A 22 -7.51 14.93 -3.86
N ARG A 23 -7.15 14.14 -2.84
CA ARG A 23 -5.76 13.86 -2.50
C ARG A 23 -5.05 13.08 -3.59
N LEU A 24 -5.68 12.05 -4.13
CA LEU A 24 -5.13 11.27 -5.23
C LEU A 24 -4.96 12.12 -6.49
N LYS A 25 -5.90 12.99 -6.78
CA LYS A 25 -5.78 13.92 -7.91
C LYS A 25 -4.55 14.81 -7.77
N MET A 26 -4.33 15.37 -6.59
CA MET A 26 -3.13 16.17 -6.32
C MET A 26 -1.84 15.35 -6.49
N VAL A 27 -1.81 14.15 -5.92
CA VAL A 27 -0.66 13.25 -6.04
C VAL A 27 -0.36 12.96 -7.52
N GLY A 28 -1.38 12.64 -8.30
CA GLY A 28 -1.23 12.36 -9.73
C GLY A 28 -0.75 13.57 -10.54
N LEU A 29 -1.23 14.76 -10.20
CA LEU A 29 -0.81 15.99 -10.90
C LEU A 29 0.64 16.37 -10.63
N TYR A 30 1.14 16.11 -9.41
CA TYR A 30 2.52 16.42 -9.04
C TYR A 30 3.49 15.28 -9.29
N ALA A 31 3.01 14.08 -9.61
CA ALA A 31 3.86 12.94 -9.89
C ALA A 31 4.65 13.14 -11.18
N THR A 32 5.95 12.89 -11.15
CA THR A 32 6.83 12.98 -12.31
C THR A 32 7.00 11.65 -13.05
N ALA A 33 6.88 10.52 -12.32
CA ALA A 33 6.97 9.19 -12.90
C ALA A 33 5.66 8.83 -13.60
N GLU A 34 5.75 8.52 -14.91
CA GLU A 34 4.57 8.24 -15.73
C GLU A 34 3.79 7.00 -15.26
N ASP A 35 4.49 5.93 -14.91
CA ASP A 35 3.85 4.70 -14.42
C ASP A 35 3.08 4.91 -13.14
N PHE A 36 3.64 5.69 -12.22
CA PHE A 36 2.99 6.05 -10.98
C PHE A 36 1.76 6.92 -11.23
N ARG A 37 1.87 7.88 -12.13
CA ARG A 37 0.75 8.74 -12.53
C ARG A 37 -0.39 7.92 -13.11
N LYS A 38 -0.10 6.98 -14.00
CA LYS A 38 -1.10 6.07 -14.58
C LYS A 38 -1.80 5.24 -13.51
N LEU A 39 -1.05 4.75 -12.54
CA LEU A 39 -1.60 3.99 -11.42
C LEU A 39 -2.57 4.84 -10.59
N VAL A 40 -2.20 6.07 -10.26
CA VAL A 40 -3.04 6.99 -9.48
C VAL A 40 -4.33 7.34 -10.23
N PHE A 41 -4.23 7.71 -11.49
CA PHE A 41 -5.42 8.08 -12.28
C PHE A 41 -6.29 6.87 -12.62
N GLY A 42 -5.70 5.69 -12.78
CA GLY A 42 -6.45 4.44 -12.91
C GLY A 42 -7.29 4.15 -11.67
N LEU A 43 -6.71 4.33 -10.49
CA LEU A 43 -7.44 4.19 -9.23
C LEU A 43 -8.56 5.24 -9.10
N LEU A 44 -8.28 6.50 -9.44
CA LEU A 44 -9.30 7.56 -9.45
C LEU A 44 -10.49 7.21 -10.36
N GLY A 45 -10.21 6.65 -11.53
CA GLY A 45 -11.25 6.20 -12.45
C GLY A 45 -12.16 5.15 -11.82
N LYS A 46 -11.57 4.19 -11.11
CA LYS A 46 -12.33 3.15 -10.38
C LYS A 46 -13.17 3.76 -9.26
N LEU A 47 -12.61 4.68 -8.48
CA LEU A 47 -13.30 5.32 -7.36
C LEU A 47 -14.46 6.23 -7.83
N ASN A 48 -14.44 6.67 -9.07
CA ASN A 48 -15.53 7.45 -9.66
C ASN A 48 -16.71 6.58 -10.12
N THR A 49 -16.58 5.26 -10.09
CA THR A 49 -17.69 4.37 -10.41
C THR A 49 -18.63 4.23 -9.22
N GLU A 50 -19.92 4.08 -9.50
CA GLU A 50 -20.94 3.91 -8.47
C GLU A 50 -20.72 2.63 -7.64
N GLU A 51 -20.19 1.58 -8.28
CA GLU A 51 -19.86 0.33 -7.62
C GLU A 51 -18.91 0.52 -6.44
N TYR A 52 -17.79 1.21 -6.65
CA TYR A 52 -16.82 1.46 -5.58
C TYR A 52 -17.28 2.56 -4.63
N ALA A 53 -17.98 3.57 -5.11
CA ALA A 53 -18.48 4.65 -4.27
C ALA A 53 -19.42 4.16 -3.17
N SER A 54 -20.27 3.19 -3.48
CA SER A 54 -21.24 2.65 -2.53
C SER A 54 -20.63 1.81 -1.40
N ILE A 55 -19.46 1.22 -1.63
CA ILE A 55 -18.79 0.32 -0.65
C ILE A 55 -17.49 0.90 -0.11
N TYR A 56 -17.13 2.12 -0.51
CA TYR A 56 -15.78 2.66 -0.29
C TYR A 56 -15.37 2.68 1.18
N THR A 57 -16.21 3.18 2.07
CA THR A 57 -15.85 3.33 3.49
C THR A 57 -15.52 1.98 4.12
N ASP A 58 -16.37 0.97 3.92
CA ASP A 58 -16.13 -0.38 4.43
C ASP A 58 -14.90 -1.02 3.78
N MET A 59 -14.75 -0.85 2.47
CA MET A 59 -13.60 -1.34 1.73
C MET A 59 -12.29 -0.72 2.25
N PHE A 60 -12.28 0.58 2.53
CA PHE A 60 -11.12 1.28 3.06
C PHE A 60 -10.67 0.70 4.41
N PHE A 61 -11.61 0.49 5.33
CA PHE A 61 -11.30 -0.09 6.64
C PHE A 61 -10.78 -1.52 6.52
N ASP A 62 -11.34 -2.32 5.62
CA ASP A 62 -10.88 -3.69 5.37
C ASP A 62 -9.45 -3.71 4.82
N ILE A 63 -9.16 -2.86 3.84
CA ILE A 63 -7.81 -2.73 3.24
C ILE A 63 -6.80 -2.30 4.30
N ARG A 64 -7.14 -1.34 5.13
CA ARG A 64 -6.27 -0.86 6.19
C ARG A 64 -6.00 -1.94 7.24
N ALA A 65 -7.02 -2.69 7.63
CA ALA A 65 -6.86 -3.80 8.56
C ALA A 65 -5.95 -4.89 8.01
N GLU A 66 -6.07 -5.24 6.74
CA GLU A 66 -5.20 -6.20 6.07
C GLU A 66 -3.74 -5.72 6.02
N ASP A 67 -3.54 -4.44 5.72
CA ASP A 67 -2.20 -3.84 5.68
C ASP A 67 -1.54 -3.86 7.06
N ASP A 68 -2.27 -3.50 8.09
CA ASP A 68 -1.79 -3.54 9.48
C ASP A 68 -1.46 -4.98 9.91
N ALA A 69 -2.27 -5.95 9.53
CA ALA A 69 -2.02 -7.37 9.82
C ALA A 69 -0.75 -7.87 9.14
N ARG A 70 -0.50 -7.48 7.88
CA ARG A 70 0.73 -7.84 7.17
C ARG A 70 1.97 -7.25 7.84
N LYS A 71 1.90 -6.00 8.27
CA LYS A 71 3.00 -5.33 8.99
C LYS A 71 3.29 -6.03 10.31
N THR A 72 2.26 -6.35 11.09
CA THR A 72 2.40 -7.05 12.36
C THR A 72 3.03 -8.43 12.17
N ALA A 73 2.57 -9.20 11.20
CA ALA A 73 3.11 -10.53 10.91
C ALA A 73 4.59 -10.44 10.50
N ARG A 74 4.95 -9.46 9.68
CA ARG A 74 6.35 -9.23 9.28
C ARG A 74 7.22 -8.88 10.47
N ASP A 75 6.76 -7.99 11.34
CA ASP A 75 7.50 -7.55 12.52
C ASP A 75 7.71 -8.71 13.50
N GLN A 76 6.69 -9.54 13.72
CA GLN A 76 6.81 -10.75 14.55
C GLN A 76 7.82 -11.75 13.96
N TYR A 77 7.78 -11.97 12.65
CA TYR A 77 8.72 -12.85 11.97
C TYR A 77 10.16 -12.35 12.12
N LEU A 78 10.38 -11.04 11.96
CA LEU A 78 11.69 -10.43 12.12
C LEU A 78 12.21 -10.55 13.55
N ALA A 79 11.34 -10.37 14.55
CA ALA A 79 11.70 -10.52 15.96
C ALA A 79 12.17 -11.96 16.26
N VAL A 80 11.45 -12.96 15.77
CA VAL A 80 11.83 -14.38 15.92
C VAL A 80 13.16 -14.65 15.25
N LEU A 81 13.38 -14.17 14.04
CA LEU A 81 14.65 -14.33 13.32
C LEU A 81 15.80 -13.66 14.06
N SER A 82 15.58 -12.46 14.59
CA SER A 82 16.60 -11.74 15.37
C SER A 82 17.04 -12.53 16.61
N ASP A 83 16.08 -13.09 17.36
CA ASP A 83 16.37 -13.91 18.52
C ASP A 83 17.11 -15.21 18.16
N THR A 84 16.75 -15.83 17.04
CA THR A 84 17.34 -17.10 16.61
C THR A 84 18.74 -16.93 16.02
N THR A 85 18.96 -15.87 15.23
CA THR A 85 20.21 -15.67 14.48
C THR A 85 21.19 -14.75 15.19
N GLY A 86 20.75 -13.96 16.16
CA GLY A 86 21.55 -12.94 16.82
C GLY A 86 21.77 -11.68 15.99
N TYR A 87 21.18 -11.59 14.80
CA TYR A 87 21.24 -10.37 13.98
C TYR A 87 20.16 -9.37 14.37
N GLU A 88 20.47 -8.08 14.23
CA GLU A 88 19.49 -7.03 14.50
C GLU A 88 18.35 -7.07 13.48
N ALA A 89 17.14 -6.69 13.92
CA ALA A 89 15.95 -6.69 13.09
C ALA A 89 16.12 -5.78 11.85
N GLU A 90 16.79 -4.64 11.99
CA GLU A 90 17.06 -3.74 10.86
C GLU A 90 17.91 -4.39 9.77
N TYR A 91 18.93 -5.17 10.16
CA TYR A 91 19.77 -5.90 9.22
C TYR A 91 18.96 -6.93 8.44
N LEU A 92 18.13 -7.70 9.14
CA LEU A 92 17.23 -8.68 8.52
C LEU A 92 16.24 -8.02 7.57
N LEU A 93 15.71 -6.85 7.95
CA LEU A 93 14.79 -6.09 7.12
C LEU A 93 15.45 -5.64 5.81
N ARG A 94 16.72 -5.22 5.86
CA ARG A 94 17.48 -4.86 4.66
C ARG A 94 17.65 -6.03 3.71
N ILE A 95 17.95 -7.22 4.24
CA ILE A 95 18.08 -8.45 3.45
C ILE A 95 16.75 -8.77 2.78
N LEU A 96 15.64 -8.74 3.52
CA LEU A 96 14.31 -9.02 2.98
C LEU A 96 13.93 -8.03 1.87
N ARG A 97 14.25 -6.76 2.02
CA ARG A 97 14.00 -5.76 0.97
C ARG A 97 14.79 -6.05 -0.29
N LYS A 98 16.05 -6.44 -0.17
CA LYS A 98 16.89 -6.83 -1.32
C LYS A 98 16.34 -8.06 -2.03
N VAL A 99 15.94 -9.08 -1.30
CA VAL A 99 15.35 -10.30 -1.85
C VAL A 99 14.05 -9.97 -2.58
N LYS A 100 13.20 -9.14 -2.00
CA LYS A 100 11.95 -8.69 -2.63
C LYS A 100 12.22 -7.93 -3.92
N MET A 101 13.18 -7.02 -3.94
CA MET A 101 13.55 -6.29 -5.16
C MET A 101 14.01 -7.22 -6.26
N VAL A 102 14.84 -8.23 -5.96
CA VAL A 102 15.29 -9.21 -6.92
C VAL A 102 14.12 -10.02 -7.48
N ASN A 103 13.20 -10.45 -6.61
CA ASN A 103 12.01 -11.19 -7.03
C ASN A 103 11.07 -10.33 -7.90
N ASP A 104 10.92 -9.07 -7.59
CA ASP A 104 10.08 -8.14 -8.36
C ASP A 104 10.69 -7.82 -9.73
N MET A 105 12.00 -7.97 -9.90
CA MET A 105 12.70 -7.77 -11.16
C MET A 105 12.65 -8.99 -12.09
N ASN A 106 12.30 -10.15 -11.58
CA ASN A 106 12.14 -11.38 -12.34
C ASN A 106 10.72 -11.55 -12.82
#